data_f9be5187d5a5a4f601ddefd003705170
#
_entry.id   f9be5187d5a5a4f601ddefd003705170
#
_cell.length_a   1.000
_cell.length_b   1.000
_cell.length_c   1.000
_cell.angle_alpha   90.00
_cell.angle_beta   90.00
_cell.angle_gamma   90.00
#
_symmetry.space_group_name_H-M   'P 1'
#
loop_
_entity.id
_entity.type
_entity.pdbx_description
1 polymer ?
#
loop_
_entity_poly.entity_id
_entity_poly.type
_entity_poly.pdbx_seq_one_letter_code
_entity_poly.pdbx_strand_id
1 'polypeptide(L)'
;MRGATVARPVESGADMTATHHRPEAIQRGARMLRTALGPAIARFLEDPAVVEVMLNPDGRIWIDRLSEGLADTGETMPPADGERIVRLVAHHVGVEVHARSPRVSAELPESGERFEGLLPPVVSSPAFAIRKPAVAVFTLDDYVSAGIMSADQAETLRAAVASRANILVAGGTSTGKTTLTNALLAEVAKGADRVVIIEDTRELQCAAPNLVAMRTKDGVATLSDLVRSSLRLRPDRIPIGEVRGSEALDLLKAWGTGHPGGIGTIHAGTGIGALRRLEQLIQEAVVTVPRALIAETIDLVAVLSGRGSARRLAELARVEGLGPDGDYRITHLSPLATPTRTGDPE
;
A
#
# COMPACT_ATOMS: atom_id res chain seq x y z
N MET A 1 51.26 30.96 41.10
CA MET A 1 51.31 29.52 41.33
C MET A 1 49.97 29.07 41.85
N ARG A 2 49.08 28.51 41.02
CA ARG A 2 47.95 27.65 41.41
C ARG A 2 47.78 26.63 40.32
N GLY A 3 47.97 25.35 40.65
CA GLY A 3 48.00 24.23 39.74
C GLY A 3 46.60 23.88 39.19
N ALA A 4 46.55 23.62 37.92
CA ALA A 4 45.37 23.09 37.26
C ALA A 4 45.47 21.55 37.31
N THR A 5 44.48 20.96 37.99
CA THR A 5 44.29 19.49 38.05
C THR A 5 43.62 19.05 36.77
N VAL A 6 44.31 18.27 35.96
CA VAL A 6 43.80 17.62 34.74
C VAL A 6 42.97 16.40 35.18
N ALA A 7 41.67 16.41 34.92
CA ALA A 7 40.80 15.27 35.10
C ALA A 7 41.04 14.23 33.98
N ARG A 8 41.31 12.98 34.35
CA ARG A 8 41.39 11.82 33.44
C ARG A 8 40.00 11.49 32.87
N PRO A 9 39.87 11.13 31.58
CA PRO A 9 38.61 10.62 31.07
C PRO A 9 38.35 9.21 31.61
N VAL A 10 37.11 9.01 32.10
CA VAL A 10 36.55 7.70 32.45
C VAL A 10 36.25 6.98 31.14
N GLU A 11 36.98 5.91 30.85
CA GLU A 11 36.62 4.97 29.78
C GLU A 11 35.32 4.25 30.18
N SER A 12 34.20 4.65 29.59
CA SER A 12 32.97 3.87 29.62
C SER A 12 33.11 2.74 28.60
N GLY A 13 33.39 1.53 29.07
CA GLY A 13 33.31 0.31 28.30
C GLY A 13 31.86 0.08 27.86
N ALA A 14 31.47 0.69 26.74
CA ALA A 14 30.24 0.35 26.06
C ALA A 14 30.41 -1.05 25.45
N ASP A 15 29.61 -1.97 25.90
CA ASP A 15 29.52 -3.36 25.48
C ASP A 15 29.30 -3.44 23.96
N MET A 16 30.38 -3.63 23.20
CA MET A 16 30.37 -3.78 21.72
C MET A 16 29.84 -5.15 21.26
N THR A 17 29.42 -6.01 22.18
CA THR A 17 28.92 -7.36 21.86
C THR A 17 27.45 -7.40 21.47
N ALA A 18 26.66 -6.37 21.82
CA ALA A 18 25.22 -6.34 21.58
C ALA A 18 24.83 -6.06 20.10
N THR A 19 25.74 -5.50 19.30
CA THR A 19 25.43 -5.07 17.92
C THR A 19 25.57 -6.18 16.87
N HIS A 20 26.35 -7.22 17.12
CA HIS A 20 26.57 -8.33 16.17
C HIS A 20 25.54 -9.46 16.26
N HIS A 21 24.82 -9.62 17.37
CA HIS A 21 23.84 -10.71 17.55
C HIS A 21 22.46 -10.44 16.91
N ARG A 22 22.13 -9.18 16.62
CA ARG A 22 20.82 -8.81 16.06
C ARG A 22 20.61 -9.30 14.61
N PRO A 23 21.58 -9.21 13.68
CA PRO A 23 21.44 -9.74 12.33
C PRO A 23 21.29 -11.26 12.29
N GLU A 24 22.07 -11.99 13.09
CA GLU A 24 22.03 -13.47 13.15
C GLU A 24 20.71 -14.00 13.73
N ALA A 25 20.15 -13.34 14.74
CA ALA A 25 18.87 -13.70 15.32
C ALA A 25 17.71 -13.52 14.32
N ILE A 26 17.74 -12.42 13.55
CA ILE A 26 16.78 -12.15 12.47
C ILE A 26 16.86 -13.21 11.38
N GLN A 27 18.07 -13.54 10.90
CA GLN A 27 18.30 -14.56 9.89
C GLN A 27 17.89 -15.97 10.35
N ARG A 28 18.09 -16.27 11.64
CA ARG A 28 17.64 -17.53 12.22
C ARG A 28 16.11 -17.59 12.27
N GLY A 29 15.46 -16.52 12.69
CA GLY A 29 14.00 -16.40 12.70
C GLY A 29 13.39 -16.57 11.30
N ALA A 30 13.99 -15.94 10.29
CA ALA A 30 13.58 -16.07 8.89
C ALA A 30 13.68 -17.50 8.38
N ARG A 31 14.78 -18.20 8.67
CA ARG A 31 14.95 -19.62 8.32
C ARG A 31 13.95 -20.53 9.01
N MET A 32 13.69 -20.29 10.30
CA MET A 32 12.67 -21.05 11.06
C MET A 32 11.28 -20.85 10.45
N LEU A 33 10.93 -19.62 10.07
CA LEU A 33 9.64 -19.32 9.45
C LEU A 33 9.51 -19.99 8.09
N ARG A 34 10.52 -19.92 7.21
CA ARG A 34 10.52 -20.61 5.91
C ARG A 34 10.34 -22.13 6.07
N THR A 35 11.02 -22.73 7.07
CA THR A 35 10.85 -24.15 7.37
C THR A 35 9.43 -24.44 7.87
N ALA A 36 8.85 -23.56 8.68
CA ALA A 36 7.50 -23.74 9.21
C ALA A 36 6.40 -23.61 8.14
N LEU A 37 6.59 -22.71 7.16
CA LEU A 37 5.67 -22.56 6.02
C LEU A 37 5.54 -23.86 5.21
N GLY A 38 6.58 -24.67 5.21
CA GLY A 38 6.59 -25.96 4.51
C GLY A 38 6.75 -25.83 2.99
N PRO A 39 6.96 -26.96 2.28
CA PRO A 39 7.30 -26.95 0.86
C PRO A 39 6.15 -26.46 -0.05
N ALA A 40 4.90 -26.69 0.33
CA ALA A 40 3.75 -26.28 -0.47
C ALA A 40 3.64 -24.75 -0.54
N ILE A 41 3.61 -24.07 0.62
CA ILE A 41 3.54 -22.61 0.65
C ILE A 41 4.79 -21.99 0.04
N ALA A 42 5.99 -22.53 0.33
CA ALA A 42 7.25 -22.03 -0.24
C ALA A 42 7.21 -22.06 -1.78
N ARG A 43 6.76 -23.16 -2.39
CA ARG A 43 6.59 -23.27 -3.85
C ARG A 43 5.64 -22.21 -4.42
N PHE A 44 4.50 -21.94 -3.75
CA PHE A 44 3.56 -20.91 -4.18
C PHE A 44 4.13 -19.49 -4.02
N LEU A 45 4.93 -19.25 -2.98
CA LEU A 45 5.59 -17.96 -2.81
C LEU A 45 6.71 -17.73 -3.85
N GLU A 46 7.35 -18.78 -4.34
CA GLU A 46 8.36 -18.71 -5.41
C GLU A 46 7.75 -18.56 -6.81
N ASP A 47 6.50 -19.00 -7.03
CA ASP A 47 5.81 -18.88 -8.32
C ASP A 47 5.48 -17.41 -8.63
N PRO A 48 6.07 -16.78 -9.67
CA PRO A 48 5.84 -15.36 -9.98
C PRO A 48 4.39 -15.06 -10.40
N ALA A 49 3.62 -16.06 -10.82
CA ALA A 49 2.21 -15.90 -11.18
C ALA A 49 1.29 -15.84 -9.93
N VAL A 50 1.75 -16.31 -8.77
CA VAL A 50 0.98 -16.27 -7.53
C VAL A 50 1.17 -14.91 -6.84
N VAL A 51 0.07 -14.28 -6.51
CA VAL A 51 0.01 -12.96 -5.82
C VAL A 51 -0.22 -13.13 -4.33
N GLU A 52 -1.05 -14.12 -3.95
CA GLU A 52 -1.46 -14.34 -2.56
C GLU A 52 -1.63 -15.83 -2.29
N VAL A 53 -1.25 -16.24 -1.08
CA VAL A 53 -1.44 -17.60 -0.56
C VAL A 53 -2.26 -17.51 0.71
N MET A 54 -3.32 -18.28 0.83
CA MET A 54 -4.26 -18.22 1.95
C MET A 54 -4.47 -19.60 2.55
N LEU A 55 -4.45 -19.67 3.88
CA LEU A 55 -4.94 -20.80 4.66
C LEU A 55 -6.31 -20.46 5.23
N ASN A 56 -7.32 -21.25 4.88
CA ASN A 56 -8.67 -21.12 5.45
C ASN A 56 -8.84 -21.96 6.73
N PRO A 57 -9.86 -21.67 7.57
CA PRO A 57 -10.11 -22.42 8.80
C PRO A 57 -10.43 -23.92 8.59
N ASP A 58 -10.84 -24.31 7.41
CA ASP A 58 -11.05 -25.73 7.02
C ASP A 58 -9.74 -26.45 6.70
N GLY A 59 -8.60 -25.78 6.80
CA GLY A 59 -7.28 -26.29 6.52
C GLY A 59 -6.88 -26.27 5.06
N ARG A 60 -7.74 -25.83 4.12
CA ARG A 60 -7.42 -25.76 2.70
C ARG A 60 -6.52 -24.57 2.40
N ILE A 61 -5.58 -24.78 1.47
CA ILE A 61 -4.71 -23.75 0.94
C ILE A 61 -5.26 -23.25 -0.39
N TRP A 62 -5.51 -21.97 -0.46
CA TRP A 62 -5.94 -21.26 -1.66
C TRP A 62 -4.84 -20.31 -2.16
N ILE A 63 -4.82 -20.05 -3.45
CA ILE A 63 -3.93 -19.08 -4.07
C ILE A 63 -4.72 -18.10 -4.93
N ASP A 64 -4.23 -16.86 -5.04
CA ASP A 64 -4.67 -15.89 -6.05
C ASP A 64 -3.57 -15.73 -7.10
N ARG A 65 -3.91 -15.93 -8.38
CA ARG A 65 -2.99 -15.80 -9.51
C ARG A 65 -3.26 -14.54 -10.31
N LEU A 66 -2.21 -13.96 -10.87
CA LEU A 66 -2.28 -12.69 -11.65
C LEU A 66 -3.32 -12.74 -12.78
N SER A 67 -3.44 -13.86 -13.50
CA SER A 67 -4.31 -14.00 -14.67
C SER A 67 -5.55 -14.85 -14.43
N GLU A 68 -5.46 -15.84 -13.53
CA GLU A 68 -6.48 -16.87 -13.33
C GLU A 68 -7.41 -16.56 -12.13
N GLY A 69 -6.93 -15.72 -11.19
CA GLY A 69 -7.65 -15.39 -9.97
C GLY A 69 -7.54 -16.49 -8.90
N LEU A 70 -8.57 -16.57 -8.04
CA LEU A 70 -8.61 -17.50 -6.91
C LEU A 70 -8.77 -18.94 -7.35
N ALA A 71 -7.92 -19.82 -6.80
CA ALA A 71 -7.94 -21.27 -7.05
C ALA A 71 -7.71 -22.05 -5.76
N ASP A 72 -8.44 -23.15 -5.57
CA ASP A 72 -8.15 -24.17 -4.58
C ASP A 72 -6.95 -25.00 -5.08
N THR A 73 -5.92 -25.11 -4.25
CA THR A 73 -4.71 -25.86 -4.61
C THR A 73 -4.86 -27.36 -4.45
N GLY A 74 -5.90 -27.82 -3.76
CA GLY A 74 -6.09 -29.19 -3.31
C GLY A 74 -5.17 -29.59 -2.14
N GLU A 75 -4.31 -28.69 -1.69
CA GLU A 75 -3.41 -28.91 -0.53
C GLU A 75 -4.08 -28.50 0.77
N THR A 76 -3.72 -29.18 1.85
CA THR A 76 -4.25 -28.91 3.19
C THR A 76 -3.11 -28.78 4.21
N MET A 77 -3.39 -28.02 5.27
CA MET A 77 -2.47 -27.84 6.39
C MET A 77 -3.19 -28.18 7.71
N PRO A 78 -2.58 -28.98 8.59
CA PRO A 78 -3.12 -29.24 9.91
C PRO A 78 -3.23 -27.95 10.75
N PRO A 79 -4.27 -27.79 11.60
CA PRO A 79 -4.45 -26.61 12.43
C PRO A 79 -3.23 -26.27 13.31
N ALA A 80 -2.55 -27.27 13.86
CA ALA A 80 -1.34 -27.08 14.67
C ALA A 80 -0.19 -26.43 13.90
N ASP A 81 -0.04 -26.71 12.60
CA ASP A 81 0.98 -26.12 11.76
C ASP A 81 0.62 -24.68 11.41
N GLY A 82 -0.66 -24.40 11.09
CA GLY A 82 -1.16 -23.03 10.88
C GLY A 82 -0.97 -22.15 12.12
N GLU A 83 -1.31 -22.65 13.32
CA GLU A 83 -1.08 -21.95 14.56
C GLU A 83 0.40 -21.67 14.81
N ARG A 84 1.27 -22.67 14.58
CA ARG A 84 2.72 -22.51 14.71
C ARG A 84 3.26 -21.41 13.81
N ILE A 85 2.80 -21.32 12.55
CA ILE A 85 3.20 -20.25 11.61
C ILE A 85 2.78 -18.89 12.15
N VAL A 86 1.50 -18.71 12.54
CA VAL A 86 0.99 -17.44 13.08
C VAL A 86 1.79 -17.01 14.31
N ARG A 87 2.11 -17.94 15.24
CA ARG A 87 2.91 -17.62 16.42
C ARG A 87 4.36 -17.29 16.12
N LEU A 88 4.97 -17.95 15.14
CA LEU A 88 6.35 -17.63 14.70
C LEU A 88 6.43 -16.25 14.08
N VAL A 89 5.45 -15.87 13.24
CA VAL A 89 5.37 -14.52 12.67
C VAL A 89 5.19 -13.48 13.77
N ALA A 90 4.27 -13.70 14.71
CA ALA A 90 4.05 -12.81 15.83
C ALA A 90 5.32 -12.60 16.66
N HIS A 91 6.01 -13.68 17.01
CA HIS A 91 7.30 -13.63 17.72
C HIS A 91 8.35 -12.83 16.94
N HIS A 92 8.41 -12.99 15.61
CA HIS A 92 9.36 -12.28 14.78
C HIS A 92 9.17 -10.76 14.82
N VAL A 93 7.91 -10.28 14.86
CA VAL A 93 7.60 -8.85 14.96
C VAL A 93 7.49 -8.34 16.40
N GLY A 94 7.77 -9.20 17.38
CA GLY A 94 7.82 -8.83 18.79
C GLY A 94 6.45 -8.65 19.45
N VAL A 95 5.41 -9.32 18.90
CA VAL A 95 4.06 -9.33 19.48
C VAL A 95 3.66 -10.73 19.95
N GLU A 96 2.77 -10.81 20.93
CA GLU A 96 2.21 -12.07 21.38
C GLU A 96 0.79 -12.25 20.84
N VAL A 97 0.50 -13.46 20.34
CA VAL A 97 -0.87 -13.85 19.93
C VAL A 97 -1.45 -14.86 20.94
N HIS A 98 -2.63 -14.51 21.44
CA HIS A 98 -3.38 -15.31 22.41
C HIS A 98 -4.88 -15.00 22.28
N ALA A 99 -5.75 -15.68 23.05
CA ALA A 99 -7.21 -15.56 22.94
C ALA A 99 -7.77 -14.13 23.08
N ARG A 100 -7.05 -13.21 23.77
CA ARG A 100 -7.45 -11.79 23.90
C ARG A 100 -6.83 -10.88 22.83
N SER A 101 -5.79 -11.36 22.15
CA SER A 101 -5.13 -10.68 21.01
C SER A 101 -4.84 -11.73 19.93
N PRO A 102 -5.88 -12.22 19.22
CA PRO A 102 -5.76 -13.39 18.35
C PRO A 102 -5.29 -13.06 16.93
N ARG A 103 -4.85 -11.83 16.68
CA ARG A 103 -4.48 -11.30 15.35
C ARG A 103 -3.02 -10.88 15.31
N VAL A 104 -2.37 -11.11 14.18
CA VAL A 104 -1.07 -10.56 13.85
C VAL A 104 -1.05 -10.07 12.40
N SER A 105 -0.64 -8.82 12.21
CA SER A 105 -0.31 -8.23 10.92
C SER A 105 1.19 -7.97 10.89
N ALA A 106 1.89 -8.43 9.85
CA ALA A 106 3.34 -8.36 9.77
C ALA A 106 3.85 -8.32 8.33
N GLU A 107 5.11 -7.92 8.15
CA GLU A 107 5.89 -8.25 6.96
C GLU A 107 6.78 -9.47 7.28
N LEU A 108 6.82 -10.43 6.36
CA LEU A 108 7.71 -11.57 6.50
C LEU A 108 9.17 -11.13 6.31
N PRO A 109 10.10 -11.71 7.09
CA PRO A 109 11.51 -11.33 7.02
C PRO A 109 12.12 -11.71 5.67
N GLU A 110 13.09 -10.93 5.22
CA GLU A 110 13.88 -11.08 3.99
C GLU A 110 13.09 -10.79 2.71
N SER A 111 11.92 -11.37 2.52
CA SER A 111 11.14 -11.30 1.29
C SER A 111 10.07 -10.21 1.29
N GLY A 112 9.64 -9.75 2.49
CA GLY A 112 8.76 -8.60 2.64
C GLY A 112 7.29 -8.86 2.27
N GLU A 113 6.85 -10.12 2.18
CA GLU A 113 5.44 -10.45 2.00
C GLU A 113 4.62 -9.96 3.18
N ARG A 114 3.46 -9.41 2.88
CA ARG A 114 2.47 -9.05 3.89
C ARG A 114 1.79 -10.30 4.43
N PHE A 115 1.81 -10.46 5.74
CA PHE A 115 1.17 -11.54 6.46
C PHE A 115 0.04 -11.00 7.34
N GLU A 116 -1.14 -11.60 7.24
CA GLU A 116 -2.25 -11.41 8.19
C GLU A 116 -2.63 -12.77 8.74
N GLY A 117 -2.55 -12.95 10.05
CA GLY A 117 -2.83 -14.22 10.73
C GLY A 117 -3.87 -14.06 11.82
N LEU A 118 -4.77 -15.03 11.92
CA LEU A 118 -5.86 -15.09 12.87
C LEU A 118 -5.86 -16.43 13.62
N LEU A 119 -6.10 -16.37 14.91
CA LEU A 119 -6.27 -17.55 15.79
C LEU A 119 -7.66 -17.55 16.43
N PRO A 120 -8.14 -18.71 16.95
CA PRO A 120 -9.31 -18.73 17.80
C PRO A 120 -9.18 -17.75 19.00
N PRO A 121 -10.28 -17.07 19.41
CA PRO A 121 -11.69 -17.39 19.15
C PRO A 121 -12.32 -16.61 17.97
N VAL A 122 -11.57 -15.76 17.23
CA VAL A 122 -12.14 -14.93 16.14
C VAL A 122 -12.34 -15.73 14.85
N VAL A 123 -11.71 -16.89 14.76
CA VAL A 123 -11.88 -17.91 13.73
C VAL A 123 -12.05 -19.28 14.40
N SER A 124 -12.65 -20.25 13.70
CA SER A 124 -12.86 -21.61 14.24
C SER A 124 -11.56 -22.41 14.31
N SER A 125 -10.60 -22.11 13.44
CA SER A 125 -9.28 -22.73 13.34
C SER A 125 -8.30 -21.70 12.78
N PRO A 126 -6.98 -21.85 12.95
CA PRO A 126 -6.00 -20.91 12.44
C PRO A 126 -6.20 -20.59 10.95
N ALA A 127 -6.13 -19.32 10.60
CA ALA A 127 -6.22 -18.85 9.23
C ALA A 127 -5.16 -17.77 8.99
N PHE A 128 -4.63 -17.68 7.77
CA PHE A 128 -3.75 -16.59 7.39
C PHE A 128 -3.79 -16.31 5.89
N ALA A 129 -3.37 -15.10 5.51
CA ALA A 129 -3.07 -14.72 4.15
C ALA A 129 -1.64 -14.19 4.05
N ILE A 130 -0.93 -14.58 3.01
CA ILE A 130 0.43 -14.12 2.66
C ILE A 130 0.35 -13.48 1.29
N ARG A 131 0.46 -12.15 1.23
CA ARG A 131 0.41 -11.41 -0.02
C ARG A 131 1.81 -10.96 -0.43
N LYS A 132 2.20 -11.32 -1.65
CA LYS A 132 3.51 -10.97 -2.20
C LYS A 132 3.57 -9.48 -2.56
N PRO A 133 4.72 -8.82 -2.33
CA PRO A 133 4.96 -7.50 -2.89
C PRO A 133 4.92 -7.57 -4.42
N ALA A 134 4.56 -6.47 -5.07
CA ALA A 134 4.64 -6.39 -6.53
C ALA A 134 6.11 -6.56 -6.96
N VAL A 135 6.39 -7.61 -7.76
CA VAL A 135 7.76 -7.96 -8.16
C VAL A 135 8.25 -7.09 -9.33
N ALA A 136 7.35 -6.58 -10.16
CA ALA A 136 7.67 -5.76 -11.32
C ALA A 136 6.99 -4.40 -11.24
N VAL A 137 7.75 -3.34 -11.48
CA VAL A 137 7.19 -2.01 -11.73
C VAL A 137 6.79 -1.98 -13.20
N PHE A 138 5.49 -2.04 -13.46
CA PHE A 138 4.95 -1.80 -14.81
C PHE A 138 5.14 -0.32 -15.15
N THR A 139 5.59 -0.04 -16.37
CA THR A 139 5.61 1.30 -16.92
C THR A 139 4.27 1.66 -17.53
N LEU A 140 4.00 2.95 -17.77
CA LEU A 140 2.79 3.35 -18.52
C LEU A 140 2.75 2.76 -19.93
N ASP A 141 3.92 2.50 -20.55
CA ASP A 141 4.02 1.84 -21.86
C ASP A 141 3.62 0.36 -21.79
N ASP A 142 3.93 -0.33 -20.67
CA ASP A 142 3.47 -1.69 -20.45
C ASP A 142 1.94 -1.75 -20.33
N TYR A 143 1.33 -0.74 -19.68
CA TYR A 143 -0.13 -0.64 -19.60
C TYR A 143 -0.78 -0.44 -20.98
N VAL A 144 -0.16 0.36 -21.85
CA VAL A 144 -0.62 0.55 -23.23
C VAL A 144 -0.47 -0.73 -24.03
N SER A 145 0.70 -1.37 -23.94
CA SER A 145 1.00 -2.64 -24.64
C SER A 145 0.07 -3.79 -24.22
N ALA A 146 -0.33 -3.80 -22.95
CA ALA A 146 -1.29 -4.77 -22.40
C ALA A 146 -2.76 -4.41 -22.71
N GLY A 147 -3.04 -3.29 -23.38
CA GLY A 147 -4.40 -2.82 -23.69
C GLY A 147 -5.20 -2.39 -22.46
N ILE A 148 -4.54 -2.11 -21.34
CA ILE A 148 -5.19 -1.66 -20.10
C ILE A 148 -5.57 -0.19 -20.17
N MET A 149 -4.78 0.62 -20.90
CA MET A 149 -5.06 2.03 -21.20
C MET A 149 -4.67 2.39 -22.62
N SER A 150 -5.21 3.49 -23.13
CA SER A 150 -4.80 4.04 -24.43
C SER A 150 -3.49 4.81 -24.31
N ALA A 151 -2.80 5.04 -25.45
CA ALA A 151 -1.61 5.89 -25.51
C ALA A 151 -1.91 7.32 -25.03
N ASP A 152 -3.09 7.88 -25.38
CA ASP A 152 -3.51 9.23 -24.96
C ASP A 152 -3.72 9.31 -23.44
N GLN A 153 -4.26 8.25 -22.83
CA GLN A 153 -4.39 8.15 -21.36
C GLN A 153 -3.02 8.11 -20.69
N ALA A 154 -2.09 7.33 -21.23
CA ALA A 154 -0.72 7.25 -20.70
C ALA A 154 0.00 8.61 -20.81
N GLU A 155 -0.12 9.30 -21.93
CA GLU A 155 0.47 10.63 -22.13
C GLU A 155 -0.14 11.67 -21.20
N THR A 156 -1.47 11.64 -21.00
CA THR A 156 -2.17 12.50 -20.04
C THR A 156 -1.64 12.27 -18.62
N LEU A 157 -1.42 11.03 -18.22
CA LEU A 157 -0.86 10.68 -16.90
C LEU A 157 0.59 11.15 -16.76
N ARG A 158 1.42 11.01 -17.80
CA ARG A 158 2.81 11.55 -17.81
C ARG A 158 2.82 13.07 -17.66
N ALA A 159 1.98 13.76 -18.44
CA ALA A 159 1.85 15.20 -18.36
C ALA A 159 1.37 15.66 -16.98
N ALA A 160 0.42 14.95 -16.36
CA ALA A 160 -0.06 15.23 -15.02
C ALA A 160 1.06 15.04 -13.96
N VAL A 161 1.85 13.96 -14.06
CA VAL A 161 3.01 13.77 -13.17
C VAL A 161 4.04 14.89 -13.36
N ALA A 162 4.36 15.25 -14.62
CA ALA A 162 5.33 16.29 -14.94
C ALA A 162 4.88 17.68 -14.43
N SER A 163 3.59 18.00 -14.53
CA SER A 163 3.00 19.25 -14.01
C SER A 163 2.75 19.26 -12.49
N ARG A 164 3.12 18.18 -11.77
CA ARG A 164 2.87 18.01 -10.35
C ARG A 164 1.39 18.05 -9.98
N ALA A 165 0.53 17.49 -10.82
CA ALA A 165 -0.88 17.31 -10.49
C ALA A 165 -1.05 16.30 -9.34
N ASN A 166 -2.01 16.55 -8.46
CA ASN A 166 -2.42 15.62 -7.41
C ASN A 166 -3.36 14.57 -8.00
N ILE A 167 -2.90 13.31 -8.04
CA ILE A 167 -3.56 12.20 -8.72
C ILE A 167 -4.15 11.24 -7.70
N LEU A 168 -5.44 10.97 -7.80
CA LEU A 168 -6.13 9.98 -7.01
C LEU A 168 -6.41 8.73 -7.85
N VAL A 169 -5.79 7.60 -7.50
CA VAL A 169 -5.97 6.31 -8.17
C VAL A 169 -7.06 5.52 -7.46
N ALA A 170 -8.20 5.34 -8.12
CA ALA A 170 -9.36 4.67 -7.58
C ALA A 170 -9.58 3.27 -8.21
N GLY A 171 -10.30 2.42 -7.52
CA GLY A 171 -10.67 1.09 -7.99
C GLY A 171 -11.03 0.15 -6.85
N GLY A 172 -11.64 -0.97 -7.17
CA GLY A 172 -11.95 -2.04 -6.22
C GLY A 172 -10.70 -2.81 -5.75
N THR A 173 -10.90 -3.82 -4.93
CA THR A 173 -9.83 -4.73 -4.50
C THR A 173 -9.26 -5.49 -5.71
N SER A 174 -7.94 -5.64 -5.76
CA SER A 174 -7.20 -6.38 -6.81
C SER A 174 -7.34 -5.81 -8.23
N THR A 175 -7.81 -4.56 -8.40
CA THR A 175 -7.86 -3.90 -9.72
C THR A 175 -6.49 -3.39 -10.19
N GLY A 176 -5.48 -3.35 -9.32
CA GLY A 176 -4.12 -2.90 -9.66
C GLY A 176 -3.85 -1.44 -9.32
N LYS A 177 -4.56 -0.84 -8.35
CA LYS A 177 -4.31 0.54 -7.89
C LYS A 177 -2.84 0.78 -7.54
N THR A 178 -2.27 -0.05 -6.67
CA THR A 178 -0.87 0.04 -6.25
C THR A 178 0.10 -0.11 -7.43
N THR A 179 -0.22 -0.99 -8.38
CA THR A 179 0.59 -1.20 -9.59
C THR A 179 0.61 0.04 -10.46
N LEU A 180 -0.56 0.69 -10.69
CA LEU A 180 -0.62 1.95 -11.43
C LEU A 180 0.09 3.09 -10.67
N THR A 181 -0.08 3.15 -9.35
CA THR A 181 0.64 4.12 -8.52
C THR A 181 2.15 3.95 -8.66
N ASN A 182 2.67 2.72 -8.69
CA ASN A 182 4.09 2.44 -8.93
C ASN A 182 4.54 2.87 -10.34
N ALA A 183 3.70 2.69 -11.36
CA ALA A 183 3.99 3.21 -12.71
C ALA A 183 4.10 4.75 -12.72
N LEU A 184 3.21 5.44 -11.99
CA LEU A 184 3.29 6.91 -11.85
C LEU A 184 4.52 7.32 -11.04
N LEU A 185 4.90 6.58 -9.98
CA LEU A 185 6.11 6.83 -9.22
C LEU A 185 7.39 6.58 -10.03
N ALA A 186 7.37 5.67 -11.01
CA ALA A 186 8.46 5.51 -11.96
C ALA A 186 8.63 6.74 -12.85
N GLU A 187 7.53 7.42 -13.23
CA GLU A 187 7.59 8.71 -13.92
C GLU A 187 8.13 9.83 -13.00
N VAL A 188 7.69 9.87 -11.73
CA VAL A 188 8.23 10.81 -10.72
C VAL A 188 9.75 10.63 -10.56
N ALA A 189 10.23 9.40 -10.55
CA ALA A 189 11.64 9.09 -10.36
C ALA A 189 12.58 9.57 -11.50
N LYS A 190 12.03 9.94 -12.65
CA LYS A 190 12.78 10.57 -13.75
C LYS A 190 13.20 12.01 -13.44
N GLY A 191 12.57 12.63 -12.43
CA GLY A 191 12.88 13.97 -11.95
C GLY A 191 13.86 13.99 -10.79
N ALA A 192 14.11 15.19 -10.24
CA ALA A 192 15.00 15.42 -9.11
C ALA A 192 14.24 15.70 -7.80
N ASP A 193 12.94 15.44 -7.76
CA ASP A 193 12.09 15.75 -6.61
C ASP A 193 12.48 14.91 -5.37
N ARG A 194 12.43 15.55 -4.20
CA ARG A 194 12.47 14.83 -2.93
C ARG A 194 11.12 14.21 -2.64
N VAL A 195 11.06 12.89 -2.64
CA VAL A 195 9.84 12.11 -2.46
C VAL A 195 9.78 11.56 -1.04
N VAL A 196 8.68 11.81 -0.34
CA VAL A 196 8.41 11.25 0.99
C VAL A 196 7.17 10.37 0.90
N ILE A 197 7.37 9.06 0.80
CA ILE A 197 6.29 8.07 0.71
C ILE A 197 5.74 7.77 2.11
N ILE A 198 4.42 7.64 2.22
CA ILE A 198 3.72 7.26 3.45
C ILE A 198 2.81 6.07 3.15
N GLU A 199 2.94 4.98 3.90
CA GLU A 199 2.14 3.76 3.69
C GLU A 199 1.98 2.95 4.98
N ASP A 200 0.95 2.11 5.04
CA ASP A 200 0.76 1.17 6.15
C ASP A 200 1.67 -0.05 5.99
N THR A 201 1.75 -0.55 4.78
CA THR A 201 2.59 -1.70 4.42
C THR A 201 3.40 -1.33 3.19
N ARG A 202 4.62 -1.82 3.08
CA ARG A 202 5.51 -1.52 1.95
C ARG A 202 4.95 -2.15 0.65
N GLU A 203 4.32 -1.32 -0.16
CA GLU A 203 3.79 -1.68 -1.48
C GLU A 203 4.27 -0.73 -2.58
N LEU A 204 4.59 0.52 -2.20
CA LEU A 204 5.04 1.54 -3.15
C LEU A 204 6.52 1.40 -3.45
N GLN A 205 6.85 1.49 -4.73
CA GLN A 205 8.21 1.40 -5.25
C GLN A 205 8.54 2.69 -6.00
N CYS A 206 9.56 3.38 -5.55
CA CYS A 206 10.03 4.61 -6.18
C CYS A 206 11.55 4.61 -6.23
N ALA A 207 12.10 4.78 -7.42
CA ALA A 207 13.54 4.84 -7.66
C ALA A 207 14.10 6.28 -7.61
N ALA A 208 13.37 7.24 -7.05
CA ALA A 208 13.84 8.61 -6.89
C ALA A 208 15.13 8.64 -6.07
N PRO A 209 16.16 9.38 -6.50
CA PRO A 209 17.46 9.42 -5.80
C PRO A 209 17.36 10.05 -4.41
N ASN A 210 16.36 10.89 -4.16
CA ASN A 210 16.10 11.54 -2.87
C ASN A 210 14.76 11.05 -2.31
N LEU A 211 14.79 9.89 -1.66
CA LEU A 211 13.60 9.17 -1.18
C LEU A 211 13.64 8.97 0.33
N VAL A 212 12.50 9.25 0.98
CA VAL A 212 12.21 8.80 2.34
C VAL A 212 10.93 7.96 2.29
N ALA A 213 10.96 6.74 2.80
CA ALA A 213 9.79 5.88 2.94
C ALA A 213 9.44 5.74 4.43
N MET A 214 8.23 6.15 4.80
CA MET A 214 7.70 6.07 6.15
C MET A 214 6.54 5.08 6.21
N ARG A 215 6.46 4.33 7.32
CA ARG A 215 5.39 3.35 7.54
C ARG A 215 4.74 3.55 8.88
N THR A 216 3.43 3.32 8.93
CA THR A 216 2.72 3.25 10.20
C THR A 216 3.24 2.10 11.05
N LYS A 217 3.05 2.24 12.34
CA LYS A 217 3.28 1.17 13.30
C LYS A 217 2.24 1.27 14.40
N ASP A 218 1.52 0.18 14.62
CA ASP A 218 0.47 0.09 15.62
C ASP A 218 0.96 0.56 16.99
N GLY A 219 0.20 1.48 17.60
CA GLY A 219 0.52 2.07 18.90
C GLY A 219 1.73 3.01 18.93
N VAL A 220 2.38 3.31 17.78
CA VAL A 220 3.56 4.18 17.69
C VAL A 220 3.34 5.37 16.78
N ALA A 221 2.89 5.16 15.54
CA ALA A 221 2.69 6.22 14.56
C ALA A 221 1.54 5.87 13.61
N THR A 222 0.58 6.77 13.51
CA THR A 222 -0.56 6.69 12.59
C THR A 222 -0.22 7.34 11.23
N LEU A 223 -1.05 7.11 10.21
CA LEU A 223 -0.94 7.81 8.92
C LEU A 223 -0.97 9.33 9.10
N SER A 224 -1.89 9.86 9.92
CA SER A 224 -1.95 11.30 10.23
C SER A 224 -0.66 11.84 10.86
N ASP A 225 -0.04 11.09 11.79
CA ASP A 225 1.23 11.49 12.39
C ASP A 225 2.34 11.55 11.35
N LEU A 226 2.36 10.59 10.43
CA LEU A 226 3.36 10.53 9.37
C LEU A 226 3.16 11.64 8.33
N VAL A 227 1.92 11.96 7.96
CA VAL A 227 1.63 13.12 7.08
C VAL A 227 2.13 14.40 7.72
N ARG A 228 1.83 14.66 9.00
CA ARG A 228 2.33 15.85 9.72
C ARG A 228 3.85 15.88 9.84
N SER A 229 4.48 14.73 10.04
CA SER A 229 5.94 14.60 10.10
C SER A 229 6.59 14.86 8.75
N SER A 230 5.97 14.40 7.65
CA SER A 230 6.49 14.59 6.30
C SER A 230 6.71 16.07 5.96
N LEU A 231 5.81 16.96 6.41
CA LEU A 231 5.90 18.40 6.18
C LEU A 231 7.19 19.04 6.75
N ARG A 232 7.84 18.39 7.74
CA ARG A 232 9.12 18.83 8.32
C ARG A 232 10.33 18.21 7.64
N LEU A 233 10.13 17.26 6.72
CA LEU A 233 11.19 16.61 5.95
C LEU A 233 11.51 17.30 4.63
N ARG A 234 10.89 18.46 4.37
CA ARG A 234 11.05 19.25 3.14
C ARG A 234 10.73 18.43 1.87
N PRO A 235 9.56 17.81 1.78
CA PRO A 235 9.19 17.03 0.62
C PRO A 235 8.85 17.95 -0.56
N ASP A 236 9.20 17.52 -1.78
CA ASP A 236 8.63 18.08 -3.00
C ASP A 236 7.31 17.35 -3.34
N ARG A 237 7.25 16.05 -3.05
CA ARG A 237 6.05 15.21 -3.26
C ARG A 237 5.80 14.28 -2.08
N ILE A 238 4.52 14.05 -1.77
CA ILE A 238 4.08 13.17 -0.69
C ILE A 238 3.11 12.11 -1.26
N PRO A 239 3.62 11.02 -1.87
CA PRO A 239 2.76 9.89 -2.24
C PRO A 239 2.26 9.14 -0.99
N ILE A 240 1.03 8.62 -1.07
CA ILE A 240 0.44 7.80 -0.01
C ILE A 240 -0.05 6.46 -0.58
N GLY A 241 0.23 5.37 0.13
CA GLY A 241 -0.15 4.03 -0.31
C GLY A 241 -1.65 3.88 -0.47
N GLU A 242 -2.41 4.21 0.56
CA GLU A 242 -3.87 4.20 0.52
C GLU A 242 -4.46 5.16 1.54
N VAL A 243 -5.52 5.88 1.15
CA VAL A 243 -6.30 6.76 2.02
C VAL A 243 -7.50 5.96 2.54
N ARG A 244 -7.55 5.72 3.86
CA ARG A 244 -8.54 4.83 4.49
C ARG A 244 -9.37 5.47 5.59
N GLY A 245 -8.89 6.56 6.19
CA GLY A 245 -9.50 7.18 7.35
C GLY A 245 -9.28 8.69 7.42
N SER A 246 -9.27 9.20 8.63
CA SER A 246 -9.20 10.63 8.93
C SER A 246 -7.95 11.35 8.42
N GLU A 247 -6.86 10.63 8.11
CA GLU A 247 -5.65 11.17 7.48
C GLU A 247 -5.92 11.88 6.15
N ALA A 248 -7.06 11.57 5.50
CA ALA A 248 -7.49 12.21 4.26
C ALA A 248 -7.47 13.75 4.37
N LEU A 249 -7.90 14.32 5.50
CA LEU A 249 -7.90 15.76 5.72
C LEU A 249 -6.48 16.33 5.85
N ASP A 250 -5.61 15.68 6.60
CA ASP A 250 -4.21 16.12 6.75
C ASP A 250 -3.47 16.05 5.41
N LEU A 251 -3.74 15.00 4.61
CA LEU A 251 -3.17 14.81 3.29
C LEU A 251 -3.60 15.91 2.31
N LEU A 252 -4.90 16.22 2.24
CA LEU A 252 -5.40 17.30 1.37
C LEU A 252 -4.80 18.65 1.75
N LYS A 253 -4.66 18.93 3.03
CA LYS A 253 -3.97 20.14 3.50
C LYS A 253 -2.52 20.15 3.03
N ALA A 254 -1.78 19.03 3.14
CA ALA A 254 -0.39 18.93 2.70
C ALA A 254 -0.26 19.19 1.19
N TRP A 255 -1.08 18.53 0.38
CA TRP A 255 -1.07 18.66 -1.09
C TRP A 255 -1.51 20.04 -1.57
N GLY A 256 -2.53 20.64 -0.92
CA GLY A 256 -3.07 21.96 -1.27
C GLY A 256 -2.23 23.14 -0.78
N THR A 257 -1.27 22.94 0.14
CA THR A 257 -0.52 24.04 0.77
C THR A 257 0.99 23.99 0.55
N GLY A 258 1.44 23.64 -0.66
CA GLY A 258 2.85 23.78 -1.04
C GLY A 258 3.58 22.49 -1.37
N HIS A 259 2.92 21.32 -1.32
CA HIS A 259 3.48 20.04 -1.70
C HIS A 259 2.65 19.36 -2.81
N PRO A 260 2.49 20.00 -4.01
CA PRO A 260 1.71 19.44 -5.12
C PRO A 260 2.40 18.23 -5.74
N GLY A 261 1.64 17.46 -6.54
CA GLY A 261 2.14 16.24 -7.18
C GLY A 261 2.05 15.03 -6.27
N GLY A 262 1.10 15.06 -5.34
CA GLY A 262 0.72 13.91 -4.55
C GLY A 262 0.08 12.82 -5.40
N ILE A 263 0.34 11.56 -5.05
CA ILE A 263 -0.30 10.40 -5.67
C ILE A 263 -0.80 9.50 -4.55
N GLY A 264 -2.08 9.16 -4.56
CA GLY A 264 -2.67 8.30 -3.54
C GLY A 264 -3.68 7.32 -4.08
N THR A 265 -3.93 6.21 -3.37
CA THR A 265 -4.99 5.28 -3.75
C THR A 265 -6.20 5.39 -2.84
N ILE A 266 -7.37 5.06 -3.39
CA ILE A 266 -8.64 5.03 -2.66
C ILE A 266 -9.57 3.95 -3.21
N HIS A 267 -10.40 3.37 -2.37
CA HIS A 267 -11.43 2.43 -2.80
C HIS A 267 -12.68 3.16 -3.30
N ALA A 268 -12.86 3.20 -4.62
CA ALA A 268 -14.08 3.72 -5.27
C ALA A 268 -14.22 3.16 -6.69
N GLY A 269 -15.45 3.11 -7.19
CA GLY A 269 -15.75 2.56 -8.53
C GLY A 269 -15.86 3.60 -9.64
N THR A 270 -15.90 4.90 -9.31
CA THR A 270 -16.03 6.02 -10.26
C THR A 270 -15.24 7.24 -9.76
N GLY A 271 -14.95 8.20 -10.64
CA GLY A 271 -14.27 9.44 -10.29
C GLY A 271 -15.03 10.26 -9.25
N ILE A 272 -16.32 10.51 -9.47
CA ILE A 272 -17.18 11.16 -8.46
C ILE A 272 -17.25 10.36 -7.17
N GLY A 273 -17.33 9.03 -7.28
CA GLY A 273 -17.32 8.14 -6.12
C GLY A 273 -16.05 8.26 -5.29
N ALA A 274 -14.90 8.48 -5.91
CA ALA A 274 -13.63 8.68 -5.22
C ALA A 274 -13.62 9.99 -4.41
N LEU A 275 -14.13 11.09 -4.98
CA LEU A 275 -14.25 12.37 -4.28
C LEU A 275 -15.23 12.28 -3.11
N ARG A 276 -16.39 11.64 -3.30
CA ARG A 276 -17.36 11.38 -2.22
C ARG A 276 -16.81 10.44 -1.15
N ARG A 277 -15.94 9.49 -1.53
CA ARG A 277 -15.27 8.64 -0.54
C ARG A 277 -14.30 9.43 0.32
N LEU A 278 -13.57 10.40 -0.24
CA LEU A 278 -12.77 11.34 0.56
C LEU A 278 -13.61 12.11 1.57
N GLU A 279 -14.82 12.60 1.18
CA GLU A 279 -15.73 13.25 2.13
C GLU A 279 -16.06 12.35 3.32
N GLN A 280 -16.42 11.08 3.05
CA GLN A 280 -16.75 10.12 4.11
C GLN A 280 -15.58 9.91 5.08
N LEU A 281 -14.35 9.76 4.55
CA LEU A 281 -13.16 9.59 5.37
C LEU A 281 -12.85 10.85 6.20
N ILE A 282 -13.04 12.03 5.62
CA ILE A 282 -12.84 13.30 6.33
C ILE A 282 -13.89 13.50 7.44
N GLN A 283 -15.10 13.00 7.26
CA GLN A 283 -16.15 13.04 8.29
C GLN A 283 -15.77 12.27 9.57
N GLU A 284 -14.83 11.36 9.51
CA GLU A 284 -14.28 10.69 10.70
C GLU A 284 -13.51 11.65 11.61
N ALA A 285 -12.99 12.77 11.07
CA ALA A 285 -12.21 13.77 11.80
C ALA A 285 -12.99 15.08 12.08
N VAL A 286 -13.95 15.44 11.23
CA VAL A 286 -14.65 16.75 11.31
C VAL A 286 -16.12 16.62 10.94
N VAL A 287 -16.95 17.46 11.56
CA VAL A 287 -18.40 17.47 11.29
C VAL A 287 -18.71 18.08 9.92
N THR A 288 -18.00 19.14 9.54
CA THR A 288 -18.21 19.82 8.26
C THR A 288 -17.08 19.49 7.30
N VAL A 289 -17.42 18.81 6.22
CA VAL A 289 -16.45 18.43 5.18
C VAL A 289 -16.10 19.63 4.32
N PRO A 290 -14.83 19.99 4.14
CA PRO A 290 -14.41 21.08 3.27
C PRO A 290 -14.40 20.63 1.80
N ARG A 291 -15.58 20.53 1.16
CA ARG A 291 -15.73 20.09 -0.24
C ARG A 291 -14.90 20.92 -1.22
N ALA A 292 -14.82 22.23 -0.98
CA ALA A 292 -13.98 23.12 -1.79
C ALA A 292 -12.51 22.70 -1.74
N LEU A 293 -11.98 22.37 -0.55
CA LEU A 293 -10.60 21.88 -0.42
C LEU A 293 -10.37 20.58 -1.21
N ILE A 294 -11.31 19.65 -1.20
CA ILE A 294 -11.21 18.41 -2.01
C ILE A 294 -11.14 18.77 -3.49
N ALA A 295 -12.08 19.61 -3.97
CA ALA A 295 -12.19 19.98 -5.36
C ALA A 295 -11.01 20.84 -5.88
N GLU A 296 -10.39 21.63 -5.01
CA GLU A 296 -9.23 22.48 -5.33
C GLU A 296 -7.91 21.70 -5.25
N THR A 297 -7.87 20.62 -4.46
CA THR A 297 -6.64 19.88 -4.22
C THR A 297 -6.46 18.72 -5.18
N ILE A 298 -7.52 17.98 -5.51
CA ILE A 298 -7.44 16.84 -6.42
C ILE A 298 -7.58 17.32 -7.86
N ASP A 299 -6.53 17.14 -8.67
CA ASP A 299 -6.52 17.54 -10.08
C ASP A 299 -7.06 16.44 -10.99
N LEU A 300 -6.72 15.17 -10.70
CA LEU A 300 -6.99 14.06 -11.59
C LEU A 300 -7.45 12.82 -10.80
N VAL A 301 -8.46 12.12 -11.32
CA VAL A 301 -8.88 10.82 -10.81
C VAL A 301 -8.73 9.78 -11.92
N ALA A 302 -7.98 8.71 -11.63
CA ALA A 302 -7.77 7.56 -12.51
C ALA A 302 -8.46 6.32 -11.91
N VAL A 303 -9.49 5.79 -12.57
CA VAL A 303 -10.29 4.67 -12.04
C VAL A 303 -9.97 3.39 -12.79
N LEU A 304 -9.46 2.40 -12.06
CA LEU A 304 -9.21 1.04 -12.56
C LEU A 304 -10.41 0.14 -12.29
N SER A 305 -10.77 -0.67 -13.27
CA SER A 305 -11.79 -1.70 -13.16
C SER A 305 -11.32 -3.03 -13.75
N GLY A 306 -12.06 -4.12 -13.43
CA GLY A 306 -11.70 -5.46 -13.84
C GLY A 306 -10.54 -6.08 -13.09
N ARG A 307 -10.30 -7.37 -13.32
CA ARG A 307 -9.19 -8.15 -12.75
C ARG A 307 -8.55 -9.00 -13.84
N GLY A 308 -7.29 -9.42 -13.65
CA GLY A 308 -6.58 -10.24 -14.64
C GLY A 308 -6.61 -9.59 -16.02
N SER A 309 -6.99 -10.35 -17.04
CA SER A 309 -7.09 -9.90 -18.44
C SER A 309 -8.22 -8.87 -18.70
N ALA A 310 -9.21 -8.78 -17.80
CA ALA A 310 -10.30 -7.79 -17.91
C ALA A 310 -9.92 -6.43 -17.27
N ARG A 311 -8.72 -6.27 -16.74
CA ARG A 311 -8.26 -5.02 -16.14
C ARG A 311 -8.18 -3.90 -17.19
N ARG A 312 -8.68 -2.73 -16.83
CA ARG A 312 -8.60 -1.53 -17.68
C ARG A 312 -8.65 -0.25 -16.86
N LEU A 313 -8.08 0.81 -17.39
CA LEU A 313 -8.33 2.18 -16.94
C LEU A 313 -9.71 2.61 -17.48
N ALA A 314 -10.73 2.47 -16.64
CA ALA A 314 -12.13 2.67 -17.06
C ALA A 314 -12.52 4.14 -17.14
N GLU A 315 -11.88 4.99 -16.34
CA GLU A 315 -12.15 6.42 -16.28
C GLU A 315 -10.84 7.17 -15.99
N LEU A 316 -10.61 8.24 -16.73
CA LEU A 316 -9.60 9.24 -16.44
C LEU A 316 -10.29 10.59 -16.49
N ALA A 317 -10.38 11.27 -15.36
CA ALA A 317 -11.17 12.49 -15.23
C ALA A 317 -10.40 13.60 -14.53
N ARG A 318 -10.50 14.81 -15.06
CA ARG A 318 -10.02 16.04 -14.41
C ARG A 318 -11.10 16.56 -13.48
N VAL A 319 -10.71 17.01 -12.30
CA VAL A 319 -11.59 17.71 -11.36
C VAL A 319 -11.60 19.19 -11.69
N GLU A 320 -12.79 19.74 -11.97
CA GLU A 320 -12.96 21.14 -12.42
C GLU A 320 -13.43 22.05 -11.27
N GLY A 321 -13.66 21.50 -10.08
CA GLY A 321 -14.16 22.24 -8.94
C GLY A 321 -15.56 21.82 -8.51
N LEU A 322 -16.27 22.73 -7.84
CA LEU A 322 -17.69 22.57 -7.47
C LEU A 322 -18.60 23.34 -8.41
N GLY A 323 -19.73 22.75 -8.77
CA GLY A 323 -20.79 23.41 -9.49
C GLY A 323 -21.61 24.35 -8.58
N PRO A 324 -22.54 25.14 -9.17
CA PRO A 324 -23.45 26.00 -8.42
C PRO A 324 -24.38 25.25 -7.45
N ASP A 325 -24.59 23.97 -7.70
CA ASP A 325 -25.35 23.04 -6.86
C ASP A 325 -24.53 22.47 -5.69
N GLY A 326 -23.22 22.81 -5.62
CA GLY A 326 -22.28 22.30 -4.63
C GLY A 326 -21.78 20.88 -4.90
N ASP A 327 -22.12 20.27 -6.06
CA ASP A 327 -21.60 18.98 -6.47
C ASP A 327 -20.30 19.12 -7.27
N TYR A 328 -19.45 18.04 -7.22
CA TYR A 328 -18.19 18.01 -7.97
C TYR A 328 -18.45 18.02 -9.48
N ARG A 329 -17.68 18.84 -10.18
CA ARG A 329 -17.59 18.85 -11.63
C ARG A 329 -16.32 18.14 -12.07
N ILE A 330 -16.46 17.15 -12.94
CA ILE A 330 -15.34 16.43 -13.55
C ILE A 330 -15.49 16.42 -15.06
N THR A 331 -14.37 16.47 -15.76
CA THR A 331 -14.30 16.32 -17.23
C THR A 331 -13.58 15.01 -17.56
N HIS A 332 -14.26 14.11 -18.27
CA HIS A 332 -13.64 12.87 -18.74
C HIS A 332 -12.64 13.16 -19.85
N LEU A 333 -11.40 12.74 -19.68
CA LEU A 333 -10.28 12.95 -20.60
C LEU A 333 -10.16 11.84 -21.66
N SER A 334 -10.99 10.79 -21.53
CA SER A 334 -11.12 9.70 -22.49
C SER A 334 -12.57 9.20 -22.47
N PRO A 335 -13.06 8.65 -23.59
CA PRO A 335 -14.41 8.06 -23.62
C PRO A 335 -14.54 7.02 -22.49
N LEU A 336 -15.65 7.06 -21.75
CA LEU A 336 -16.00 6.03 -20.80
C LEU A 336 -16.05 4.69 -21.52
N ALA A 337 -15.28 3.70 -21.08
CA ALA A 337 -15.42 2.34 -21.59
C ALA A 337 -16.84 1.88 -21.26
N THR A 338 -17.64 1.65 -22.29
CA THR A 338 -19.01 1.16 -22.16
C THR A 338 -18.99 -0.17 -21.39
N PRO A 339 -19.72 -0.32 -20.27
CA PRO A 339 -19.77 -1.59 -19.59
C PRO A 339 -20.41 -2.60 -20.55
N THR A 340 -19.66 -3.60 -20.96
CA THR A 340 -20.21 -4.77 -21.63
C THR A 340 -21.09 -5.47 -20.58
N ARG A 341 -22.41 -5.28 -20.69
CA ARG A 341 -23.36 -6.16 -20.01
C ARG A 341 -23.10 -7.54 -20.55
N THR A 342 -22.43 -8.39 -19.77
CA THR A 342 -22.49 -9.84 -20.00
C THR A 342 -23.95 -10.21 -19.83
N GLY A 343 -24.56 -10.60 -20.94
CA GLY A 343 -25.94 -11.04 -20.95
C GLY A 343 -26.09 -12.23 -20.01
N ASP A 344 -27.19 -12.21 -19.23
CA ASP A 344 -27.69 -13.39 -18.57
C ASP A 344 -27.96 -14.46 -19.64
N PRO A 345 -27.50 -15.70 -19.47
CA PRO A 345 -28.00 -16.81 -20.29
C PRO A 345 -29.44 -17.09 -19.88
N GLU A 346 -30.35 -17.14 -20.87
CA GLU A 346 -31.71 -17.69 -20.76
C GLU A 346 -31.68 -19.15 -20.30
#